data_9d9a1e673cf6eeb2b0f7e33627d19d45
#
_entry.id   9d9a1e673cf6eeb2b0f7e33627d19d45
#
_cell.length_a   1.000
_cell.length_b   1.000
_cell.length_c   1.000
_cell.angle_alpha   90.00
_cell.angle_beta   90.00
_cell.angle_gamma   90.00
#
_symmetry.space_group_name_H-M   'P 1'
#
loop_
_entity.id
_entity.type
_entity.pdbx_description
1 polymer ?
#
loop_
_entity_poly.entity_id
_entity_poly.type
_entity_poly.pdbx_seq_one_letter_code
_entity_poly.pdbx_strand_id
1 'polypeptide(L)'
;PRPCDVWRGHAFCPGPLREWNGLSWLRGAGLLAAEPLALFYRRMPSPVSAIVIKHVPPKSSLFDLLTSGELNRLEPDQQNALAGSVAAVLQKLHRAGYAWHGVHAKHLYPAPKENKAWDIWLIDCESVHSRITDRAARRDVRSLLRSFETVSGDDGFRRMVADKMGI
;
A
#
# COMPACT_ATOMS: atom_id res chain seq x y z
N PRO A 1 17.11 0.91 16.95
CA PRO A 1 16.63 0.18 15.76
C PRO A 1 16.34 -1.27 16.15
N ARG A 2 15.24 -1.80 15.64
CA ARG A 2 14.91 -3.23 15.84
C ARG A 2 15.90 -4.07 15.02
N PRO A 3 16.30 -5.27 15.49
CA PRO A 3 17.23 -6.12 14.73
C PRO A 3 16.80 -6.35 13.26
N CYS A 4 15.49 -6.39 13.01
CA CYS A 4 14.93 -6.52 11.67
C CYS A 4 15.18 -5.29 10.76
N ASP A 5 15.41 -4.10 11.32
CA ASP A 5 15.65 -2.88 10.53
C ASP A 5 17.05 -2.89 9.89
N VAL A 6 18.02 -3.51 10.54
CA VAL A 6 19.37 -3.72 9.99
C VAL A 6 19.33 -4.59 8.73
N TRP A 7 18.59 -5.70 8.80
CA TRP A 7 18.43 -6.63 7.67
C TRP A 7 17.64 -6.07 6.49
N ARG A 8 16.79 -5.06 6.75
CA ARG A 8 15.98 -4.40 5.72
C ARG A 8 16.65 -3.17 5.10
N GLY A 9 17.89 -2.86 5.48
CA GLY A 9 18.57 -1.65 5.03
C GLY A 9 18.05 -0.36 5.69
N HIS A 10 17.25 -0.48 6.77
CA HIS A 10 16.69 0.64 7.52
C HIS A 10 17.42 0.89 8.86
N ALA A 11 18.58 0.28 9.06
CA ALA A 11 19.39 0.49 10.25
C ALA A 11 19.61 2.00 10.47
N PHE A 12 19.24 2.47 11.65
CA PHE A 12 19.37 3.87 12.07
C PHE A 12 18.50 4.89 11.28
N CYS A 13 17.53 4.42 10.46
CA CYS A 13 16.59 5.30 9.74
C CYS A 13 15.36 5.63 10.61
N PRO A 14 15.06 6.90 10.89
CA PRO A 14 13.78 7.32 11.47
C PRO A 14 12.59 6.96 10.57
N GLY A 15 11.41 6.75 11.16
CA GLY A 15 10.19 6.42 10.41
C GLY A 15 9.91 7.33 9.21
N PRO A 16 9.90 8.67 9.37
CA PRO A 16 9.68 9.60 8.25
C PRO A 16 10.71 9.50 7.12
N LEU A 17 11.96 9.14 7.41
CA LEU A 17 12.94 8.90 6.34
C LEU A 17 12.68 7.57 5.62
N ARG A 18 12.20 6.55 6.34
CA ARG A 18 11.76 5.29 5.71
C ARG A 18 10.56 5.52 4.82
N GLU A 19 9.60 6.30 5.29
CA GLU A 19 8.42 6.72 4.51
C GLU A 19 8.84 7.47 3.24
N TRP A 20 9.73 8.47 3.37
CA TRP A 20 10.29 9.20 2.23
C TRP A 20 10.90 8.26 1.19
N ASN A 21 11.73 7.34 1.64
CA ASN A 21 12.39 6.37 0.76
C ASN A 21 11.37 5.44 0.09
N GLY A 22 10.43 4.88 0.86
CA GLY A 22 9.37 4.00 0.35
C GLY A 22 8.54 4.67 -0.73
N LEU A 23 8.04 5.89 -0.46
CA LEU A 23 7.27 6.67 -1.44
C LEU A 23 8.08 6.97 -2.69
N SER A 24 9.35 7.37 -2.53
CA SER A 24 10.24 7.69 -3.65
C SER A 24 10.52 6.47 -4.54
N TRP A 25 10.76 5.30 -3.94
CA TRP A 25 10.98 4.04 -4.67
C TRP A 25 9.74 3.62 -5.44
N LEU A 26 8.56 3.69 -4.83
CA LEU A 26 7.31 3.32 -5.49
C LEU A 26 7.00 4.24 -6.66
N ARG A 27 7.20 5.55 -6.50
CA ARG A 27 7.05 6.51 -7.60
C ARG A 27 8.06 6.26 -8.72
N GLY A 28 9.32 5.99 -8.39
CA GLY A 28 10.35 5.59 -9.35
C GLY A 28 10.02 4.31 -10.12
N ALA A 29 9.27 3.39 -9.50
CA ALA A 29 8.73 2.18 -10.14
C ALA A 29 7.44 2.45 -10.95
N GLY A 30 7.00 3.71 -11.05
CA GLY A 30 5.79 4.10 -11.77
C GLY A 30 4.49 3.71 -11.09
N LEU A 31 4.52 3.48 -9.76
CA LEU A 31 3.32 3.30 -8.95
C LEU A 31 2.79 4.67 -8.50
N LEU A 32 1.47 4.78 -8.34
CA LEU A 32 0.84 5.97 -7.80
C LEU A 32 1.03 5.97 -6.28
N ALA A 33 1.99 6.73 -5.79
CA ALA A 33 2.24 6.93 -4.37
C ALA A 33 2.23 8.41 -4.04
N ALA A 34 1.90 8.75 -2.78
CA ALA A 34 1.94 10.13 -2.32
C ALA A 34 3.32 10.75 -2.61
N GLU A 35 3.31 12.00 -3.05
CA GLU A 35 4.54 12.72 -3.38
C GLU A 35 5.17 13.28 -2.09
N PRO A 36 6.39 12.84 -1.70
CA PRO A 36 7.07 13.44 -0.57
C PRO A 36 7.61 14.82 -0.94
N LEU A 37 7.23 15.86 -0.17
CA LEU A 37 7.54 17.25 -0.43
C LEU A 37 8.68 17.78 0.44
N ALA A 38 8.71 17.39 1.72
CA ALA A 38 9.74 17.83 2.65
C ALA A 38 9.95 16.80 3.76
N LEU A 39 11.19 16.70 4.23
CA LEU A 39 11.59 15.88 5.37
C LEU A 39 12.29 16.78 6.39
N PHE A 40 11.79 16.79 7.61
CA PHE A 40 12.36 17.50 8.75
C PHE A 40 12.97 16.51 9.72
N TYR A 41 14.17 16.78 10.18
CA TYR A 41 14.85 15.95 11.15
C TYR A 41 15.67 16.78 12.12
N ARG A 42 15.46 16.56 13.43
CA ARG A 42 16.24 17.13 14.51
C ARG A 42 16.81 16.00 15.38
N ARG A 43 18.10 16.00 15.62
CA ARG A 43 18.81 14.94 16.31
C ARG A 43 18.83 15.11 17.82
N MET A 44 19.01 16.33 18.31
CA MET A 44 19.21 16.64 19.73
C MET A 44 18.38 17.85 20.13
N PRO A 45 17.99 17.99 21.40
CA PRO A 45 18.17 17.07 22.52
C PRO A 45 17.26 15.84 22.45
N SER A 46 16.13 15.94 21.80
CA SER A 46 15.21 14.82 21.54
C SER A 46 15.05 14.64 20.03
N PRO A 47 15.24 13.41 19.51
CA PRO A 47 15.08 13.17 18.08
C PRO A 47 13.60 13.38 17.68
N VAL A 48 13.38 14.30 16.75
CA VAL A 48 12.07 14.56 16.14
C VAL A 48 12.25 14.47 14.64
N SER A 49 11.31 13.81 13.97
CA SER A 49 11.28 13.75 12.52
C SER A 49 9.85 13.88 12.02
N ALA A 50 9.67 14.55 10.90
CA ALA A 50 8.39 14.74 10.24
C ALA A 50 8.58 14.68 8.73
N ILE A 51 7.59 14.20 8.01
CA ILE A 51 7.51 14.22 6.56
C ILE A 51 6.27 15.00 6.15
N VAL A 52 6.40 15.81 5.12
CA VAL A 52 5.29 16.44 4.42
C VAL A 52 5.09 15.73 3.10
N ILE A 53 3.89 15.26 2.87
CA ILE A 53 3.50 14.60 1.62
C ILE A 53 2.37 15.38 0.95
N LYS A 54 2.34 15.37 -0.35
CA LYS A 54 1.23 15.93 -1.14
C LYS A 54 -0.02 15.09 -0.90
N HIS A 55 -1.14 15.76 -0.70
CA HIS A 55 -2.43 15.08 -0.56
C HIS A 55 -2.72 14.20 -1.78
N VAL A 56 -3.16 12.96 -1.54
CA VAL A 56 -3.62 12.07 -2.61
C VAL A 56 -5.06 12.42 -3.01
N PRO A 57 -5.40 12.33 -4.32
CA PRO A 57 -6.74 12.75 -4.79
C PRO A 57 -7.92 12.03 -4.16
N PRO A 58 -7.89 10.71 -3.93
CA PRO A 58 -9.02 9.99 -3.33
C PRO A 58 -9.23 10.36 -1.86
N LYS A 59 -10.49 10.52 -1.44
CA LYS A 59 -10.86 10.87 -0.06
C LYS A 59 -10.94 9.66 0.88
N SER A 60 -11.29 8.48 0.33
CA SER A 60 -11.55 7.25 1.09
C SER A 60 -10.53 6.19 0.75
N SER A 61 -10.03 5.49 1.77
CA SER A 61 -9.22 4.30 1.58
C SER A 61 -10.09 3.11 1.15
N LEU A 62 -9.44 2.05 0.66
CA LEU A 62 -10.14 0.79 0.39
C LEU A 62 -10.76 0.20 1.66
N PHE A 63 -10.14 0.44 2.82
CA PHE A 63 -10.69 0.08 4.11
C PHE A 63 -12.00 0.82 4.40
N ASP A 64 -12.06 2.13 4.12
CA ASP A 64 -13.27 2.93 4.31
C ASP A 64 -14.40 2.47 3.39
N LEU A 65 -14.10 2.14 2.13
CA LEU A 65 -15.09 1.60 1.18
C LEU A 65 -15.66 0.25 1.63
N LEU A 66 -14.83 -0.59 2.23
CA LEU A 66 -15.24 -1.88 2.80
C LEU A 66 -16.14 -1.66 4.04
N THR A 67 -15.73 -0.80 4.98
CA THR A 67 -16.45 -0.59 6.25
C THR A 67 -17.75 0.16 6.08
N SER A 68 -17.82 1.13 5.15
CA SER A 68 -19.06 1.89 4.88
C SER A 68 -20.09 1.12 4.06
N GLY A 69 -19.71 -0.03 3.50
CA GLY A 69 -20.54 -0.78 2.55
C GLY A 69 -20.65 -0.12 1.17
N GLU A 70 -19.87 0.93 0.90
CA GLU A 70 -19.84 1.56 -0.43
C GLU A 70 -19.35 0.61 -1.50
N LEU A 71 -18.42 -0.30 -1.15
CA LEU A 71 -17.96 -1.33 -2.06
C LEU A 71 -19.11 -2.19 -2.59
N ASN A 72 -20.05 -2.57 -1.72
CA ASN A 72 -21.19 -3.43 -2.09
C ASN A 72 -22.24 -2.70 -2.94
N ARG A 73 -22.17 -1.36 -3.03
CA ARG A 73 -23.01 -0.55 -3.91
C ARG A 73 -22.46 -0.42 -5.34
N LEU A 74 -21.19 -0.80 -5.53
CA LEU A 74 -20.60 -0.84 -6.87
C LEU A 74 -21.21 -2.00 -7.67
N GLU A 75 -21.38 -1.77 -8.97
CA GLU A 75 -21.76 -2.84 -9.90
C GLU A 75 -20.71 -3.97 -9.88
N PRO A 76 -21.09 -5.24 -10.12
CA PRO A 76 -20.17 -6.38 -10.09
C PRO A 76 -18.92 -6.19 -10.98
N ASP A 77 -19.09 -5.58 -12.17
CA ASP A 77 -17.98 -5.26 -13.07
C ASP A 77 -17.01 -4.24 -12.47
N GLN A 78 -17.53 -3.26 -11.71
CA GLN A 78 -16.70 -2.26 -11.04
C GLN A 78 -15.93 -2.85 -9.87
N GLN A 79 -16.56 -3.74 -9.09
CA GLN A 79 -15.90 -4.48 -8.02
C GLN A 79 -14.77 -5.36 -8.59
N ASN A 80 -15.04 -6.08 -9.67
CA ASN A 80 -14.04 -6.93 -10.34
C ASN A 80 -12.89 -6.09 -10.92
N ALA A 81 -13.17 -4.93 -11.51
CA ALA A 81 -12.16 -4.00 -12.00
C ALA A 81 -11.30 -3.43 -10.85
N LEU A 82 -11.91 -3.07 -9.72
CA LEU A 82 -11.20 -2.60 -8.53
C LEU A 82 -10.29 -3.71 -7.96
N ALA A 83 -10.80 -4.93 -7.82
CA ALA A 83 -10.01 -6.07 -7.37
C ALA A 83 -8.82 -6.34 -8.30
N GLY A 84 -9.01 -6.25 -9.61
CA GLY A 84 -7.95 -6.35 -10.61
C GLY A 84 -6.91 -5.25 -10.46
N SER A 85 -7.31 -4.01 -10.23
CA SER A 85 -6.40 -2.87 -10.02
C SER A 85 -5.58 -3.02 -8.74
N VAL A 86 -6.19 -3.49 -7.64
CA VAL A 86 -5.49 -3.78 -6.38
C VAL A 86 -4.45 -4.88 -6.57
N ALA A 87 -4.81 -5.98 -7.22
CA ALA A 87 -3.88 -7.07 -7.53
C ALA A 87 -2.73 -6.59 -8.42
N ALA A 88 -3.03 -5.81 -9.46
CA ALA A 88 -2.03 -5.28 -10.40
C ALA A 88 -0.99 -4.38 -9.71
N VAL A 89 -1.40 -3.58 -8.73
CA VAL A 89 -0.48 -2.74 -7.94
C VAL A 89 0.52 -3.60 -7.16
N LEU A 90 0.08 -4.64 -6.43
CA LEU A 90 0.98 -5.54 -5.73
C LEU A 90 1.92 -6.29 -6.70
N GLN A 91 1.38 -6.82 -7.79
CA GLN A 91 2.18 -7.49 -8.80
C GLN A 91 3.24 -6.57 -9.41
N LYS A 92 2.89 -5.30 -9.68
CA LYS A 92 3.82 -4.29 -10.19
C LYS A 92 4.92 -3.96 -9.17
N LEU A 93 4.55 -3.81 -7.90
CA LEU A 93 5.47 -3.61 -6.78
C LEU A 93 6.48 -4.76 -6.68
N HIS A 94 6.00 -6.00 -6.71
CA HIS A 94 6.85 -7.19 -6.62
C HIS A 94 7.76 -7.33 -7.86
N ARG A 95 7.24 -7.08 -9.07
CA ARG A 95 8.04 -7.08 -10.30
C ARG A 95 9.14 -6.01 -10.32
N ALA A 96 8.90 -4.88 -9.67
CA ALA A 96 9.91 -3.83 -9.48
C ALA A 96 10.99 -4.18 -8.42
N GLY A 97 10.91 -5.36 -7.79
CA GLY A 97 11.88 -5.83 -6.81
C GLY A 97 11.61 -5.35 -5.38
N TYR A 98 10.43 -4.81 -5.10
CA TYR A 98 10.06 -4.32 -3.78
C TYR A 98 9.10 -5.27 -3.07
N ALA A 99 9.16 -5.30 -1.73
CA ALA A 99 8.16 -5.88 -0.87
C ALA A 99 7.65 -4.83 0.12
N TRP A 100 6.39 -4.93 0.53
CA TRP A 100 5.74 -3.98 1.44
C TRP A 100 5.22 -4.71 2.68
N HIS A 101 6.08 -4.88 3.65
CA HIS A 101 5.73 -5.57 4.88
C HIS A 101 4.63 -4.85 5.64
N GLY A 102 3.46 -5.49 5.74
CA GLY A 102 2.30 -4.93 6.43
C GLY A 102 1.38 -4.09 5.55
N VAL A 103 1.39 -4.34 4.22
CA VAL A 103 0.37 -3.75 3.34
C VAL A 103 -1.04 -4.04 3.86
N HIS A 104 -1.89 -3.01 3.87
CA HIS A 104 -3.22 -3.06 4.45
C HIS A 104 -4.19 -2.23 3.60
N ALA A 105 -5.48 -2.59 3.58
CA ALA A 105 -6.51 -1.86 2.84
C ALA A 105 -6.56 -0.35 3.14
N LYS A 106 -6.24 0.05 4.37
CA LYS A 106 -6.18 1.47 4.79
C LYS A 106 -5.08 2.29 4.10
N HIS A 107 -4.08 1.62 3.48
CA HIS A 107 -2.99 2.28 2.78
C HIS A 107 -3.23 2.40 1.27
N LEU A 108 -4.32 1.82 0.76
CA LEU A 108 -4.73 1.81 -0.63
C LEU A 108 -5.90 2.77 -0.83
N TYR A 109 -5.72 3.76 -1.69
CA TYR A 109 -6.71 4.80 -1.96
C TYR A 109 -7.17 4.70 -3.41
N PRO A 110 -8.31 4.03 -3.68
CA PRO A 110 -8.82 3.86 -5.03
C PRO A 110 -9.49 5.13 -5.57
N ALA A 111 -9.20 5.47 -6.82
CA ALA A 111 -9.85 6.53 -7.59
C ALA A 111 -10.43 5.94 -8.88
N PRO A 112 -11.73 6.11 -9.15
CA PRO A 112 -12.32 5.64 -10.39
C PRO A 112 -11.79 6.45 -11.58
N LYS A 113 -11.65 5.78 -12.74
CA LYS A 113 -11.30 6.37 -14.03
C LYS A 113 -12.50 6.36 -14.98
N GLU A 114 -12.45 7.19 -15.99
CA GLU A 114 -13.50 7.26 -17.02
C GLU A 114 -13.71 5.93 -17.78
N ASN A 115 -12.64 5.15 -17.95
CA ASN A 115 -12.66 3.85 -18.64
C ASN A 115 -13.04 2.67 -17.72
N LYS A 116 -13.71 2.91 -16.60
CA LYS A 116 -14.09 1.92 -15.56
C LYS A 116 -12.91 1.24 -14.84
N ALA A 117 -11.67 1.59 -15.13
CA ALA A 117 -10.50 1.14 -14.37
C ALA A 117 -10.36 1.96 -13.08
N TRP A 118 -9.46 1.53 -12.19
CA TRP A 118 -9.17 2.22 -10.94
C TRP A 118 -7.69 2.57 -10.84
N ASP A 119 -7.40 3.80 -10.49
CA ASP A 119 -6.08 4.18 -9.98
C ASP A 119 -6.02 3.85 -8.49
N ILE A 120 -4.94 3.21 -8.06
CA ILE A 120 -4.71 2.90 -6.64
C ILE A 120 -3.53 3.73 -6.15
N TRP A 121 -3.82 4.71 -5.31
CA TRP A 121 -2.82 5.53 -4.65
C TRP A 121 -2.33 4.87 -3.36
N LEU A 122 -1.03 4.99 -3.08
CA LEU A 122 -0.35 4.34 -1.97
C LEU A 122 0.13 5.38 -0.97
N ILE A 123 -0.07 5.10 0.31
CA ILE A 123 0.43 5.91 1.44
C ILE A 123 1.00 4.99 2.51
N ASP A 124 1.68 5.55 3.52
CA ASP A 124 2.26 4.82 4.66
C ASP A 124 3.22 3.70 4.20
N CYS A 125 4.19 4.11 3.38
CA CYS A 125 5.12 3.20 2.71
C CYS A 125 6.42 2.97 3.50
N GLU A 126 6.47 3.26 4.80
CA GLU A 126 7.68 3.17 5.63
C GLU A 126 8.30 1.77 5.72
N SER A 127 7.50 0.74 5.46
CA SER A 127 7.92 -0.66 5.51
C SER A 127 8.21 -1.28 4.14
N VAL A 128 8.17 -0.47 3.07
CA VAL A 128 8.62 -0.87 1.73
C VAL A 128 10.14 -1.07 1.74
N HIS A 129 10.62 -2.11 1.10
CA HIS A 129 12.04 -2.43 1.02
C HIS A 129 12.38 -3.17 -0.28
N SER A 130 13.66 -3.07 -0.70
CA SER A 130 14.17 -3.52 -2.01
C SER A 130 14.62 -4.98 -2.07
N ARG A 131 14.35 -5.80 -1.06
CA ARG A 131 14.74 -7.22 -1.05
C ARG A 131 13.52 -8.11 -1.13
N ILE A 132 13.03 -8.31 -2.35
CA ILE A 132 11.93 -9.23 -2.55
C ILE A 132 12.43 -10.69 -2.57
N THR A 133 11.68 -11.55 -1.89
CA THR A 133 11.74 -13.00 -2.00
C THR A 133 10.32 -13.50 -2.20
N ASP A 134 10.14 -14.70 -2.74
CA ASP A 134 8.81 -15.31 -2.87
C ASP A 134 8.07 -15.39 -1.54
N ARG A 135 8.81 -15.59 -0.43
CA ARG A 135 8.24 -15.57 0.93
C ARG A 135 7.73 -14.19 1.30
N ALA A 136 8.48 -13.13 0.94
CA ALA A 136 8.08 -11.74 1.22
C ALA A 136 6.84 -11.37 0.38
N ALA A 137 6.85 -11.68 -0.91
CA ALA A 137 5.70 -11.44 -1.79
C ALA A 137 4.43 -12.15 -1.28
N ARG A 138 4.52 -13.45 -0.96
CA ARG A 138 3.38 -14.20 -0.38
C ARG A 138 2.92 -13.64 0.95
N ARG A 139 3.81 -13.07 1.77
CA ARG A 139 3.44 -12.44 3.03
C ARG A 139 2.69 -11.14 2.82
N ASP A 140 3.10 -10.32 1.85
CA ASP A 140 2.41 -9.08 1.51
C ASP A 140 0.97 -9.37 1.06
N VAL A 141 0.79 -10.34 0.18
CA VAL A 141 -0.53 -10.76 -0.29
C VAL A 141 -1.41 -11.23 0.89
N ARG A 142 -0.87 -12.10 1.76
CA ARG A 142 -1.60 -12.56 2.95
C ARG A 142 -1.95 -11.40 3.90
N SER A 143 -1.04 -10.43 4.06
CA SER A 143 -1.30 -9.26 4.91
C SER A 143 -2.46 -8.44 4.37
N LEU A 144 -2.48 -8.19 3.06
CA LEU A 144 -3.57 -7.47 2.42
C LEU A 144 -4.89 -8.24 2.54
N LEU A 145 -4.92 -9.54 2.21
CA LEU A 145 -6.14 -10.35 2.29
C LEU A 145 -6.70 -10.43 3.71
N ARG A 146 -5.84 -10.53 4.74
CA ARG A 146 -6.28 -10.46 6.14
C ARG A 146 -6.92 -9.12 6.48
N SER A 147 -6.46 -8.03 5.87
CA SER A 147 -7.03 -6.72 6.13
C SER A 147 -8.47 -6.58 5.62
N PHE A 148 -8.90 -7.44 4.72
CA PHE A 148 -10.30 -7.52 4.29
C PHE A 148 -11.16 -8.33 5.26
N GLU A 149 -10.61 -9.40 5.86
CA GLU A 149 -11.33 -10.26 6.83
C GLU A 149 -11.80 -9.48 8.06
N THR A 150 -11.03 -8.48 8.49
CA THR A 150 -11.33 -7.70 9.70
C THR A 150 -12.48 -6.71 9.51
N VAL A 151 -12.94 -6.51 8.27
CA VAL A 151 -13.79 -5.37 7.92
C VAL A 151 -15.14 -5.78 7.36
N SER A 152 -15.18 -6.79 6.54
CA SER A 152 -16.43 -7.24 5.90
C SER A 152 -16.65 -8.71 6.17
N GLY A 153 -17.82 -9.07 6.67
CA GLY A 153 -18.27 -10.46 6.63
C GLY A 153 -18.48 -10.97 5.20
N ASP A 154 -18.08 -10.19 4.19
CA ASP A 154 -18.17 -10.51 2.77
C ASP A 154 -16.80 -10.97 2.24
N ASP A 155 -16.67 -12.27 2.08
CA ASP A 155 -15.50 -12.91 1.46
C ASP A 155 -15.42 -12.66 -0.06
N GLY A 156 -16.42 -12.03 -0.69
CA GLY A 156 -16.53 -11.90 -2.14
C GLY A 156 -15.39 -11.09 -2.75
N PHE A 157 -15.18 -9.87 -2.26
CA PHE A 157 -14.10 -9.02 -2.75
C PHE A 157 -12.72 -9.60 -2.47
N ARG A 158 -12.53 -10.19 -1.29
CA ARG A 158 -11.30 -10.88 -0.92
C ARG A 158 -10.97 -12.00 -1.92
N ARG A 159 -11.97 -12.84 -2.26
CA ARG A 159 -11.79 -13.91 -3.26
C ARG A 159 -11.43 -13.35 -4.63
N MET A 160 -12.12 -12.30 -5.09
CA MET A 160 -11.79 -11.65 -6.36
C MET A 160 -10.33 -11.20 -6.40
N VAL A 161 -9.81 -10.58 -5.33
CA VAL A 161 -8.40 -10.17 -5.26
C VAL A 161 -7.47 -11.39 -5.25
N ALA A 162 -7.78 -12.43 -4.47
CA ALA A 162 -7.00 -13.67 -4.40
C ALA A 162 -6.90 -14.36 -5.77
N ASP A 163 -8.02 -14.50 -6.47
CA ASP A 163 -8.08 -15.08 -7.83
C ASP A 163 -7.21 -14.30 -8.82
N LYS A 164 -7.25 -12.95 -8.78
CA LYS A 164 -6.40 -12.10 -9.63
C LYS A 164 -4.91 -12.22 -9.28
N MET A 165 -4.58 -12.62 -8.06
CA MET A 165 -3.22 -12.88 -7.62
C MET A 165 -2.75 -14.32 -7.91
N GLY A 166 -3.65 -15.21 -8.32
CA GLY A 166 -3.36 -16.61 -8.63
C GLY A 166 -3.16 -17.48 -7.39
N ILE A 167 -3.88 -17.20 -6.31
CA ILE A 167 -3.80 -17.92 -5.03
C ILE A 167 -5.18 -18.24 -4.46
#